data_2eb919133b35116eab2befa08bece0b3
#
_entry.id   2eb919133b35116eab2befa08bece0b3
#
_cell.length_a   1.000
_cell.length_b   1.000
_cell.length_c   1.000
_cell.angle_alpha   90.00
_cell.angle_beta   90.00
_cell.angle_gamma   90.00
#
_symmetry.space_group_name_H-M   'P 1'
#
loop_
_entity.id
_entity.type
_entity.pdbx_description
1 polymer ?
#
loop_
_entity_poly.entity_id
_entity_poly.type
_entity_poly.pdbx_seq_one_letter_code
_entity_poly.pdbx_strand_id
1 'polypeptide(L)'
;MNWALARRLEGTFVLRIEDTDEARNQPEWIQGIIDALAWIGIDESDPHFEGPHFQSANADAHVAAALRLFESGAAYYCDLTGQEVQDRAKELGITGYDGYSRDRQLEAGPGRVMRFRVPEGRTIVKDLVRGDVDFDNGTIEDFVLLRGNGAPMFLLANVVDDIEMAISHVVRAEEHLPNTPKQQMLWDALGQAAPVWAHVPVLVNEQRKKLSKRRDKVALEQYRDDGILADAM
;
A
#
# COMPACT_ATOMS: atom_id res chain seq x y z
N MET A 1 15.67 2.41 7.72
CA MET A 1 15.76 0.95 7.49
C MET A 1 15.82 0.62 6.00
N ASN A 2 14.84 0.99 5.16
CA ASN A 2 14.90 0.75 3.70
C ASN A 2 16.14 1.36 3.04
N TRP A 3 16.49 2.61 3.36
CA TRP A 3 17.71 3.25 2.88
C TRP A 3 18.98 2.48 3.26
N ALA A 4 19.08 2.03 4.51
CA ALA A 4 20.24 1.25 4.96
C ALA A 4 20.34 -0.10 4.25
N LEU A 5 19.20 -0.74 3.95
CA LEU A 5 19.15 -1.97 3.16
C LEU A 5 19.59 -1.73 1.72
N ALA A 6 19.08 -0.67 1.08
CA ALA A 6 19.46 -0.30 -0.28
C ALA A 6 20.98 -0.07 -0.37
N ARG A 7 21.56 0.72 0.52
CA ARG A 7 23.02 0.94 0.56
C ARG A 7 23.81 -0.35 0.80
N ARG A 8 23.34 -1.22 1.69
CA ARG A 8 24.02 -2.50 1.99
C ARG A 8 24.04 -3.44 0.78
N LEU A 9 23.01 -3.38 -0.06
CA LEU A 9 22.84 -4.21 -1.25
C LEU A 9 23.31 -3.51 -2.54
N GLU A 10 23.94 -2.34 -2.45
CA GLU A 10 24.36 -1.51 -3.59
C GLU A 10 23.16 -1.19 -4.54
N GLY A 11 21.96 -1.09 -3.96
CA GLY A 11 20.73 -0.79 -4.66
C GLY A 11 20.32 0.68 -4.53
N THR A 12 19.07 0.97 -4.88
CA THR A 12 18.49 2.31 -4.84
C THR A 12 17.38 2.39 -3.79
N PHE A 13 17.38 3.44 -3.00
CA PHE A 13 16.27 3.83 -2.13
C PHE A 13 15.36 4.80 -2.88
N VAL A 14 14.13 4.37 -3.14
CA VAL A 14 13.13 5.19 -3.84
C VAL A 14 12.22 5.88 -2.83
N LEU A 15 12.09 7.21 -2.94
CA LEU A 15 11.10 7.99 -2.21
C LEU A 15 9.87 8.20 -3.09
N ARG A 16 8.73 7.59 -2.72
CA ARG A 16 7.43 7.81 -3.36
C ARG A 16 6.48 8.52 -2.40
N ILE A 17 5.89 9.60 -2.86
CA ILE A 17 4.86 10.37 -2.17
C ILE A 17 3.50 9.82 -2.61
N GLU A 18 2.73 9.30 -1.67
CA GLU A 18 1.40 8.72 -1.91
C GLU A 18 0.34 9.82 -1.80
N ASP A 19 0.23 10.64 -2.84
CA ASP A 19 -0.58 11.86 -2.92
C ASP A 19 -1.92 11.67 -3.66
N THR A 20 -2.41 10.45 -3.80
CA THR A 20 -3.66 10.13 -4.50
C THR A 20 -4.94 10.58 -3.77
N ASP A 21 -4.87 10.98 -2.51
CA ASP A 21 -5.97 11.55 -1.74
C ASP A 21 -5.79 13.07 -1.63
N GLU A 22 -6.25 13.82 -2.63
CA GLU A 22 -6.12 15.29 -2.72
C GLU A 22 -6.64 16.02 -1.48
N ALA A 23 -7.70 15.50 -0.82
CA ALA A 23 -8.28 16.10 0.38
C ALA A 23 -7.34 16.03 1.61
N ARG A 24 -6.37 15.14 1.59
CA ARG A 24 -5.40 14.91 2.67
C ARG A 24 -3.99 15.33 2.30
N ASN A 25 -3.77 15.76 1.07
CA ASN A 25 -2.45 16.12 0.58
C ASN A 25 -2.21 17.63 0.81
N GLN A 26 -1.21 17.98 1.64
CA GLN A 26 -0.78 19.36 1.87
C GLN A 26 0.70 19.47 1.49
N PRO A 27 1.06 20.45 0.63
CA PRO A 27 2.44 20.63 0.18
C PRO A 27 3.45 20.75 1.32
N GLU A 28 3.05 21.37 2.44
CA GLU A 28 3.89 21.54 3.63
C GLU A 28 4.30 20.20 4.25
N TRP A 29 3.43 19.18 4.19
CA TRP A 29 3.76 17.87 4.73
C TRP A 29 4.76 17.13 3.83
N ILE A 30 4.65 17.30 2.52
CA ILE A 30 5.60 16.74 1.56
C ILE A 30 6.98 17.34 1.77
N GLN A 31 7.06 18.68 1.88
CA GLN A 31 8.31 19.35 2.15
C GLN A 31 8.91 18.93 3.50
N GLY A 32 8.08 18.78 4.53
CA GLY A 32 8.52 18.28 5.84
C GLY A 32 9.15 16.88 5.77
N ILE A 33 8.61 15.98 4.95
CA ILE A 33 9.22 14.65 4.74
C ILE A 33 10.59 14.78 4.07
N ILE A 34 10.69 15.59 3.02
CA ILE A 34 11.94 15.82 2.28
C ILE A 34 13.00 16.43 3.20
N ASP A 35 12.64 17.48 3.95
CA ASP A 35 13.55 18.15 4.88
C ASP A 35 14.02 17.22 6.00
N ALA A 36 13.14 16.38 6.52
CA ALA A 36 13.46 15.40 7.56
C ALA A 36 14.44 14.33 7.06
N LEU A 37 14.25 13.84 5.83
CA LEU A 37 15.17 12.88 5.19
C LEU A 37 16.51 13.55 4.89
N ALA A 38 16.52 14.76 4.34
CA ALA A 38 17.74 15.51 4.04
C ALA A 38 18.56 15.78 5.31
N TRP A 39 17.91 16.07 6.44
CA TRP A 39 18.58 16.26 7.71
C TRP A 39 19.42 15.04 8.15
N ILE A 40 18.96 13.82 7.84
CA ILE A 40 19.70 12.57 8.15
C ILE A 40 20.57 12.08 6.98
N GLY A 41 20.80 12.94 5.97
CA GLY A 41 21.68 12.64 4.84
C GLY A 41 21.06 11.73 3.78
N ILE A 42 19.72 11.69 3.68
CA ILE A 42 18.98 10.96 2.64
C ILE A 42 18.36 11.99 1.69
N ASP A 43 19.09 12.36 0.65
CA ASP A 43 18.70 13.38 -0.34
C ASP A 43 19.36 13.12 -1.69
N GLU A 44 19.19 14.02 -2.63
CA GLU A 44 19.69 13.94 -4.00
C GLU A 44 21.24 13.87 -4.09
N SER A 45 21.97 14.18 -3.01
CA SER A 45 23.43 14.03 -2.97
C SER A 45 23.88 12.59 -2.71
N ASP A 46 22.96 11.72 -2.22
CA ASP A 46 23.21 10.29 -2.02
C ASP A 46 23.04 9.55 -3.35
N PRO A 47 24.09 8.90 -3.91
CA PRO A 47 23.99 8.16 -5.16
C PRO A 47 23.02 6.97 -5.12
N HIS A 48 22.56 6.58 -3.93
CA HIS A 48 21.57 5.53 -3.71
C HIS A 48 20.15 6.07 -3.51
N PHE A 49 19.93 7.38 -3.68
CA PHE A 49 18.62 8.00 -3.54
C PHE A 49 17.99 8.27 -4.92
N GLU A 50 16.69 8.01 -5.03
CA GLU A 50 15.88 8.35 -6.19
C GLU A 50 14.52 8.90 -5.74
N GLY A 51 14.10 10.02 -6.28
CA GLY A 51 12.82 10.66 -5.95
C GLY A 51 12.95 12.15 -5.63
N PRO A 52 11.85 12.78 -5.16
CA PRO A 52 10.57 12.16 -4.89
C PRO A 52 9.77 11.84 -6.16
N HIS A 53 9.16 10.67 -6.21
CA HIS A 53 8.12 10.33 -7.19
C HIS A 53 6.74 10.60 -6.59
N PHE A 54 5.80 11.04 -7.43
CA PHE A 54 4.43 11.32 -6.99
C PHE A 54 3.49 10.27 -7.56
N GLN A 55 2.76 9.58 -6.69
CA GLN A 55 1.84 8.50 -7.08
C GLN A 55 0.72 9.00 -7.99
N SER A 56 0.23 10.25 -7.78
CA SER A 56 -0.78 10.87 -8.61
C SER A 56 -0.34 11.04 -10.07
N ALA A 57 0.96 11.21 -10.34
CA ALA A 57 1.49 11.34 -11.69
C ALA A 57 1.36 10.05 -12.50
N ASN A 58 1.12 8.90 -11.85
CA ASN A 58 1.03 7.58 -12.47
C ASN A 58 -0.43 7.06 -12.56
N ALA A 59 -1.42 7.92 -12.36
CA ALA A 59 -2.83 7.54 -12.30
C ALA A 59 -3.31 6.77 -13.55
N ASP A 60 -2.84 7.13 -14.74
CA ASP A 60 -3.21 6.46 -15.99
C ASP A 60 -2.72 5.00 -16.02
N ALA A 61 -1.51 4.73 -15.53
CA ALA A 61 -0.98 3.36 -15.43
C ALA A 61 -1.78 2.51 -14.42
N HIS A 62 -2.20 3.12 -13.31
CA HIS A 62 -3.07 2.43 -12.33
C HIS A 62 -4.39 2.01 -12.96
N VAL A 63 -5.04 2.92 -13.71
CA VAL A 63 -6.30 2.62 -14.41
C VAL A 63 -6.07 1.56 -15.48
N ALA A 64 -5.01 1.66 -16.27
CA ALA A 64 -4.67 0.67 -17.29
C ALA A 64 -4.45 -0.73 -16.68
N ALA A 65 -3.78 -0.81 -15.52
CA ALA A 65 -3.61 -2.08 -14.81
C ALA A 65 -4.94 -2.67 -14.33
N ALA A 66 -5.85 -1.83 -13.80
CA ALA A 66 -7.18 -2.27 -13.40
C ALA A 66 -7.98 -2.83 -14.58
N LEU A 67 -7.90 -2.17 -15.75
CA LEU A 67 -8.57 -2.64 -16.97
C LEU A 67 -7.99 -3.98 -17.45
N ARG A 68 -6.67 -4.18 -17.40
CA ARG A 68 -6.06 -5.50 -17.69
C ARG A 68 -6.57 -6.59 -16.75
N LEU A 69 -6.73 -6.29 -15.45
CA LEU A 69 -7.31 -7.24 -14.49
C LEU A 69 -8.77 -7.56 -14.81
N PHE A 70 -9.54 -6.57 -15.28
CA PHE A 70 -10.92 -6.79 -15.73
C PHE A 70 -10.97 -7.66 -16.99
N GLU A 71 -10.18 -7.38 -18.00
CA GLU A 71 -10.09 -8.13 -19.25
C GLU A 71 -9.66 -9.60 -19.03
N SER A 72 -8.79 -9.85 -18.05
CA SER A 72 -8.37 -11.20 -17.67
C SER A 72 -9.39 -11.95 -16.80
N GLY A 73 -10.48 -11.28 -16.38
CA GLY A 73 -11.46 -11.85 -15.45
C GLY A 73 -11.04 -11.85 -13.97
N ALA A 74 -9.87 -11.28 -13.65
CA ALA A 74 -9.40 -11.11 -12.28
C ALA A 74 -10.07 -9.93 -11.55
N ALA A 75 -10.83 -9.10 -12.25
CA ALA A 75 -11.62 -8.02 -11.67
C ALA A 75 -13.02 -7.94 -12.31
N TYR A 76 -13.92 -7.24 -11.66
CA TYR A 76 -15.29 -7.05 -12.13
C TYR A 76 -15.89 -5.74 -11.60
N TYR A 77 -16.93 -5.24 -12.27
CA TYR A 77 -17.65 -4.07 -11.80
C TYR A 77 -18.72 -4.42 -10.77
N CYS A 78 -18.88 -3.53 -9.80
CA CYS A 78 -19.89 -3.63 -8.75
C CYS A 78 -20.72 -2.35 -8.71
N ASP A 79 -22.04 -2.49 -8.69
CA ASP A 79 -23.02 -1.42 -8.70
C ASP A 79 -23.56 -1.06 -7.30
N LEU A 80 -23.11 -1.76 -6.26
CA LEU A 80 -23.49 -1.44 -4.88
C LEU A 80 -22.70 -0.23 -4.35
N THR A 81 -23.41 0.66 -3.69
CA THR A 81 -22.83 1.73 -2.88
C THR A 81 -22.21 1.17 -1.60
N GLY A 82 -21.36 1.94 -0.93
CA GLY A 82 -20.79 1.54 0.36
C GLY A 82 -21.86 1.28 1.44
N GLN A 83 -22.99 2.03 1.40
CA GLN A 83 -24.09 1.82 2.33
C GLN A 83 -24.80 0.49 2.07
N GLU A 84 -25.11 0.18 0.80
CA GLU A 84 -25.75 -1.09 0.43
C GLU A 84 -24.87 -2.30 0.78
N VAL A 85 -23.54 -2.19 0.64
CA VAL A 85 -22.60 -3.23 1.10
C VAL A 85 -22.73 -3.44 2.61
N GLN A 86 -22.77 -2.37 3.41
CA GLN A 86 -22.91 -2.45 4.86
C GLN A 86 -24.25 -3.05 5.28
N ASP A 87 -25.34 -2.64 4.64
CA ASP A 87 -26.69 -3.14 4.94
C ASP A 87 -26.79 -4.65 4.63
N ARG A 88 -26.27 -5.08 3.47
CA ARG A 88 -26.21 -6.50 3.12
C ARG A 88 -25.34 -7.31 4.09
N ALA A 89 -24.18 -6.80 4.46
CA ALA A 89 -23.31 -7.47 5.44
C ALA A 89 -24.02 -7.67 6.78
N LYS A 90 -24.79 -6.67 7.24
CA LYS A 90 -25.60 -6.73 8.46
C LYS A 90 -26.72 -7.77 8.35
N GLU A 91 -27.45 -7.78 7.24
CA GLU A 91 -28.54 -8.76 6.99
C GLU A 91 -28.03 -10.19 6.95
N LEU A 92 -26.85 -10.41 6.34
CA LEU A 92 -26.23 -11.73 6.21
C LEU A 92 -25.41 -12.16 7.45
N GLY A 93 -25.18 -11.25 8.42
CA GLY A 93 -24.37 -11.52 9.59
C GLY A 93 -22.89 -11.75 9.28
N ILE A 94 -22.38 -11.12 8.20
CA ILE A 94 -20.98 -11.22 7.77
C ILE A 94 -20.25 -9.89 7.93
N THR A 95 -18.94 -9.91 7.73
CA THR A 95 -18.10 -8.69 7.68
C THR A 95 -17.67 -8.42 6.26
N GLY A 96 -17.85 -7.18 5.79
CA GLY A 96 -17.38 -6.74 4.48
C GLY A 96 -18.33 -7.11 3.33
N TYR A 97 -17.80 -7.17 2.13
CA TYR A 97 -18.55 -7.38 0.89
C TYR A 97 -18.80 -8.87 0.63
N ASP A 98 -20.03 -9.22 0.28
CA ASP A 98 -20.55 -10.59 0.12
C ASP A 98 -20.34 -11.21 -1.28
N GLY A 99 -19.66 -10.52 -2.20
CA GLY A 99 -19.46 -11.02 -3.56
C GLY A 99 -20.69 -10.83 -4.49
N TYR A 100 -21.71 -10.10 -4.09
CA TYR A 100 -23.00 -9.96 -4.79
C TYR A 100 -22.90 -9.69 -6.30
N SER A 101 -21.97 -8.82 -6.71
CA SER A 101 -21.82 -8.46 -8.13
C SER A 101 -20.84 -9.33 -8.91
N ARG A 102 -20.21 -10.31 -8.27
CA ARG A 102 -19.09 -11.10 -8.79
C ARG A 102 -19.37 -11.75 -10.15
N ASP A 103 -20.58 -12.29 -10.34
CA ASP A 103 -20.94 -13.06 -11.53
C ASP A 103 -22.08 -12.40 -12.35
N ARG A 104 -22.35 -11.11 -12.07
CA ARG A 104 -23.42 -10.36 -12.77
C ARG A 104 -22.99 -9.78 -14.11
N GLN A 105 -21.72 -9.93 -14.51
CA GLN A 105 -21.18 -9.48 -15.80
C GLN A 105 -21.47 -7.99 -16.09
N LEU A 106 -21.34 -7.15 -15.06
CA LEU A 106 -21.59 -5.73 -15.19
C LEU A 106 -20.47 -5.06 -15.99
N GLU A 107 -20.87 -4.19 -16.91
CA GLU A 107 -19.97 -3.32 -17.66
C GLU A 107 -19.63 -2.04 -16.87
N ALA A 108 -18.65 -1.28 -17.36
CA ALA A 108 -18.35 0.05 -16.84
C ALA A 108 -19.61 0.94 -16.84
N GLY A 109 -19.77 1.75 -15.80
CA GLY A 109 -20.93 2.64 -15.70
C GLY A 109 -20.77 3.66 -14.57
N PRO A 110 -21.60 4.72 -14.59
CA PRO A 110 -21.53 5.79 -13.59
C PRO A 110 -21.64 5.25 -12.17
N GLY A 111 -20.72 5.65 -11.30
CA GLY A 111 -20.69 5.30 -9.88
C GLY A 111 -20.30 3.84 -9.57
N ARG A 112 -20.12 2.99 -10.58
CA ARG A 112 -19.68 1.62 -10.37
C ARG A 112 -18.22 1.58 -9.94
N VAL A 113 -17.95 0.79 -8.90
CA VAL A 113 -16.58 0.49 -8.46
C VAL A 113 -16.05 -0.75 -9.17
N MET A 114 -14.74 -0.85 -9.35
CA MET A 114 -14.11 -2.08 -9.80
C MET A 114 -13.53 -2.82 -8.61
N ARG A 115 -13.81 -4.11 -8.50
CA ARG A 115 -13.31 -4.98 -7.42
C ARG A 115 -12.39 -6.06 -7.96
N PHE A 116 -11.36 -6.38 -7.20
CA PHE A 116 -10.53 -7.56 -7.44
C PHE A 116 -11.31 -8.82 -7.05
N ARG A 117 -11.25 -9.83 -7.91
CA ARG A 117 -11.82 -11.16 -7.65
C ARG A 117 -10.79 -11.97 -6.86
N VAL A 118 -10.94 -12.02 -5.55
CA VAL A 118 -10.05 -12.82 -4.69
C VAL A 118 -10.16 -14.30 -5.08
N PRO A 119 -9.05 -14.97 -5.45
CA PRO A 119 -9.09 -16.38 -5.82
C PRO A 119 -9.39 -17.26 -4.62
N GLU A 120 -9.99 -18.41 -4.85
CA GLU A 120 -10.14 -19.44 -3.81
C GLU A 120 -8.78 -19.99 -3.36
N GLY A 121 -8.75 -20.60 -2.18
CA GLY A 121 -7.57 -21.27 -1.64
C GLY A 121 -6.83 -20.44 -0.61
N ARG A 122 -5.50 -20.45 -0.68
CA ARG A 122 -4.63 -19.85 0.33
C ARG A 122 -3.52 -19.05 -0.32
N THR A 123 -3.10 -17.97 0.34
CA THR A 123 -1.96 -17.15 -0.07
C THR A 123 -0.87 -17.25 0.98
N ILE A 124 0.29 -17.78 0.59
CA ILE A 124 1.46 -17.88 1.46
C ILE A 124 2.37 -16.69 1.18
N VAL A 125 2.52 -15.83 2.18
CA VAL A 125 3.47 -14.72 2.17
C VAL A 125 4.77 -15.19 2.79
N LYS A 126 5.84 -15.25 1.99
CA LYS A 126 7.19 -15.55 2.48
C LYS A 126 7.82 -14.27 3.00
N ASP A 127 7.90 -14.13 4.31
CA ASP A 127 8.38 -12.92 4.96
C ASP A 127 9.74 -13.16 5.64
N LEU A 128 10.71 -12.27 5.40
CA LEU A 128 12.07 -12.42 5.94
C LEU A 128 12.13 -12.37 7.47
N VAL A 129 11.18 -11.70 8.11
CA VAL A 129 11.16 -11.50 9.57
C VAL A 129 10.17 -12.42 10.26
N ARG A 130 9.01 -12.66 9.63
CA ARG A 130 7.90 -13.43 10.18
C ARG A 130 7.89 -14.88 9.74
N GLY A 131 8.73 -15.26 8.77
CA GLY A 131 8.67 -16.57 8.13
C GLY A 131 7.47 -16.70 7.19
N ASP A 132 7.05 -17.91 6.91
CA ASP A 132 5.90 -18.18 6.06
C ASP A 132 4.61 -17.87 6.81
N VAL A 133 3.84 -16.90 6.33
CA VAL A 133 2.53 -16.53 6.88
C VAL A 133 1.45 -16.97 5.90
N ASP A 134 0.58 -17.83 6.35
CA ASP A 134 -0.45 -18.49 5.55
C ASP A 134 -1.82 -17.83 5.78
N PHE A 135 -2.42 -17.29 4.71
CA PHE A 135 -3.71 -16.62 4.73
C PHE A 135 -4.78 -17.44 4.00
N ASP A 136 -5.92 -17.65 4.64
CA ASP A 136 -7.09 -18.21 3.99
C ASP A 136 -7.79 -17.12 3.16
N ASN A 137 -7.80 -17.28 1.83
CA ASN A 137 -8.40 -16.31 0.91
C ASN A 137 -9.91 -16.15 1.14
N GLY A 138 -10.59 -17.17 1.66
CA GLY A 138 -12.00 -17.11 2.03
C GLY A 138 -12.33 -16.09 3.13
N THR A 139 -11.32 -15.61 3.87
CA THR A 139 -11.47 -14.54 4.87
C THR A 139 -11.21 -13.13 4.30
N ILE A 140 -10.82 -13.04 3.04
CA ILE A 140 -10.49 -11.79 2.36
C ILE A 140 -11.63 -11.45 1.40
N GLU A 141 -12.28 -10.31 1.60
CA GLU A 141 -13.32 -9.84 0.67
C GLU A 141 -12.74 -9.41 -0.67
N ASP A 142 -13.57 -9.45 -1.72
CA ASP A 142 -13.24 -8.82 -3.01
C ASP A 142 -13.09 -7.30 -2.80
N PHE A 143 -11.85 -6.82 -2.76
CA PHE A 143 -11.53 -5.45 -2.41
C PHE A 143 -11.60 -4.51 -3.63
N VAL A 144 -11.88 -3.24 -3.38
CA VAL A 144 -12.00 -2.22 -4.43
C VAL A 144 -10.64 -1.89 -5.03
N LEU A 145 -10.55 -1.87 -6.35
CA LEU A 145 -9.41 -1.41 -7.15
C LEU A 145 -9.57 0.04 -7.62
N LEU A 146 -10.76 0.33 -8.19
CA LEU A 146 -11.14 1.68 -8.63
C LEU A 146 -12.43 2.11 -7.95
N ARG A 147 -12.45 3.34 -7.49
CA ARG A 147 -13.65 4.01 -6.96
C ARG A 147 -14.65 4.28 -8.08
N GLY A 148 -15.89 4.62 -7.74
CA GLY A 148 -16.93 4.96 -8.70
C GLY A 148 -16.66 6.21 -9.55
N ASN A 149 -15.69 7.03 -9.16
CA ASN A 149 -15.16 8.16 -9.95
C ASN A 149 -13.92 7.78 -10.79
N GLY A 150 -13.53 6.52 -10.83
CA GLY A 150 -12.35 6.03 -11.55
C GLY A 150 -11.01 6.16 -10.80
N ALA A 151 -10.98 6.80 -9.65
CA ALA A 151 -9.74 6.95 -8.88
C ALA A 151 -9.22 5.61 -8.34
N PRO A 152 -7.92 5.33 -8.45
CA PRO A 152 -7.33 4.09 -7.96
C PRO A 152 -7.35 4.03 -6.42
N MET A 153 -7.45 2.82 -5.90
CA MET A 153 -7.28 2.56 -4.48
C MET A 153 -5.81 2.24 -4.16
N PHE A 154 -5.42 2.56 -2.94
CA PHE A 154 -4.07 2.39 -2.40
C PHE A 154 -3.40 1.04 -2.76
N LEU A 155 -4.11 -0.08 -2.60
CA LEU A 155 -3.51 -1.40 -2.86
C LEU A 155 -3.10 -1.58 -4.33
N LEU A 156 -3.95 -1.14 -5.26
CA LEU A 156 -3.64 -1.21 -6.69
C LEU A 156 -2.51 -0.25 -7.05
N ALA A 157 -2.62 1.01 -6.63
CA ALA A 157 -1.64 2.04 -6.96
C ALA A 157 -0.24 1.64 -6.49
N ASN A 158 -0.11 1.16 -5.24
CA ASN A 158 1.18 0.72 -4.71
C ASN A 158 1.79 -0.45 -5.50
N VAL A 159 0.98 -1.45 -5.84
CA VAL A 159 1.48 -2.61 -6.60
C VAL A 159 1.93 -2.21 -8.00
N VAL A 160 1.17 -1.36 -8.69
CA VAL A 160 1.53 -0.90 -10.04
C VAL A 160 2.82 -0.08 -10.02
N ASP A 161 2.92 0.88 -9.08
CA ASP A 161 4.13 1.69 -8.93
C ASP A 161 5.34 0.82 -8.55
N ASP A 162 5.17 -0.12 -7.63
CA ASP A 162 6.24 -1.05 -7.23
C ASP A 162 6.73 -1.91 -8.41
N ILE A 163 5.82 -2.32 -9.30
CA ILE A 163 6.17 -3.04 -10.54
C ILE A 163 6.97 -2.13 -11.48
N GLU A 164 6.50 -0.92 -11.74
CA GLU A 164 7.14 0.01 -12.68
C GLU A 164 8.49 0.52 -12.17
N MET A 165 8.62 0.73 -10.88
CA MET A 165 9.87 1.12 -10.22
C MET A 165 10.80 -0.08 -9.94
N ALA A 166 10.42 -1.29 -10.36
CA ALA A 166 11.18 -2.52 -10.14
C ALA A 166 11.57 -2.72 -8.65
N ILE A 167 10.63 -2.44 -7.74
CA ILE A 167 10.86 -2.59 -6.30
C ILE A 167 11.10 -4.07 -5.96
N SER A 168 12.29 -4.36 -5.49
CA SER A 168 12.73 -5.71 -5.14
C SER A 168 12.45 -6.11 -3.70
N HIS A 169 12.35 -5.14 -2.78
CA HIS A 169 12.14 -5.38 -1.34
C HIS A 169 11.13 -4.39 -0.78
N VAL A 170 10.21 -4.90 0.05
CA VAL A 170 9.27 -4.09 0.82
C VAL A 170 9.49 -4.37 2.30
N VAL A 171 10.15 -3.43 3.00
CA VAL A 171 10.40 -3.50 4.44
C VAL A 171 9.51 -2.48 5.14
N ARG A 172 8.56 -2.93 5.95
CA ARG A 172 7.57 -2.04 6.57
C ARG A 172 7.10 -2.57 7.93
N ALA A 173 6.32 -1.76 8.66
CA ALA A 173 5.78 -2.17 9.94
C ALA A 173 4.78 -3.33 9.80
N GLU A 174 4.78 -4.25 10.76
CA GLU A 174 3.92 -5.45 10.80
C GLU A 174 2.41 -5.17 10.74
N GLU A 175 1.98 -3.96 11.06
CA GLU A 175 0.57 -3.56 10.92
C GLU A 175 0.07 -3.59 9.48
N HIS A 176 0.98 -3.58 8.50
CA HIS A 176 0.67 -3.70 7.08
C HIS A 176 0.64 -5.15 6.58
N LEU A 177 1.00 -6.12 7.42
CA LEU A 177 1.00 -7.55 7.06
C LEU A 177 -0.37 -8.03 6.52
N PRO A 178 -1.55 -7.59 7.06
CA PRO A 178 -2.85 -7.97 6.49
C PRO A 178 -3.12 -7.46 5.06
N ASN A 179 -2.36 -6.47 4.58
CA ASN A 179 -2.45 -5.99 3.20
C ASN A 179 -1.62 -6.84 2.23
N THR A 180 -0.61 -7.54 2.74
CA THR A 180 0.37 -8.26 1.92
C THR A 180 -0.25 -9.37 1.07
N PRO A 181 -1.16 -10.24 1.58
CA PRO A 181 -1.79 -11.24 0.71
C PRO A 181 -2.59 -10.61 -0.43
N LYS A 182 -3.25 -9.46 -0.19
CA LYS A 182 -3.98 -8.72 -1.24
C LYS A 182 -3.03 -8.18 -2.31
N GLN A 183 -1.89 -7.63 -1.89
CA GLN A 183 -0.86 -7.16 -2.81
C GLN A 183 -0.22 -8.32 -3.56
N GLN A 184 0.10 -9.44 -2.89
CA GLN A 184 0.63 -10.65 -3.52
C GLN A 184 -0.29 -11.15 -4.63
N MET A 185 -1.61 -11.23 -4.37
CA MET A 185 -2.59 -11.62 -5.38
C MET A 185 -2.63 -10.68 -6.58
N LEU A 186 -2.43 -9.36 -6.37
CA LEU A 186 -2.36 -8.39 -7.46
C LEU A 186 -1.08 -8.58 -8.30
N TRP A 187 0.08 -8.81 -7.65
CA TRP A 187 1.31 -9.14 -8.34
C TRP A 187 1.14 -10.37 -9.23
N ASP A 188 0.58 -11.44 -8.66
CA ASP A 188 0.33 -12.70 -9.36
C ASP A 188 -0.64 -12.52 -10.55
N ALA A 189 -1.75 -11.78 -10.35
CA ALA A 189 -2.74 -11.52 -11.37
C ALA A 189 -2.25 -10.61 -12.51
N LEU A 190 -1.27 -9.73 -12.22
CA LEU A 190 -0.57 -8.91 -13.21
C LEU A 190 0.58 -9.65 -13.90
N GLY A 191 0.83 -10.91 -13.53
CA GLY A 191 1.88 -11.75 -14.12
C GLY A 191 3.29 -11.34 -13.75
N GLN A 192 3.47 -10.71 -12.58
CA GLN A 192 4.74 -10.20 -12.10
C GLN A 192 5.19 -10.95 -10.83
N ALA A 193 6.50 -11.08 -10.65
CA ALA A 193 7.06 -11.66 -9.43
C ALA A 193 6.98 -10.63 -8.29
N ALA A 194 6.33 -11.02 -7.18
CA ALA A 194 6.24 -10.16 -6.02
C ALA A 194 7.61 -9.86 -5.39
N PRO A 195 7.77 -8.71 -4.71
CA PRO A 195 9.00 -8.35 -4.03
C PRO A 195 9.25 -9.25 -2.81
N VAL A 196 10.45 -9.18 -2.28
CA VAL A 196 10.78 -9.77 -0.98
C VAL A 196 10.10 -8.97 0.12
N TRP A 197 9.24 -9.63 0.91
CA TRP A 197 8.51 -9.03 2.02
C TRP A 197 9.30 -9.10 3.32
N ALA A 198 9.26 -8.04 4.12
CA ALA A 198 9.83 -8.00 5.46
C ALA A 198 8.97 -7.12 6.39
N HIS A 199 8.27 -7.73 7.33
CA HIS A 199 7.42 -7.01 8.28
C HIS A 199 8.09 -6.94 9.65
N VAL A 200 8.59 -5.75 9.97
CA VAL A 200 9.29 -5.48 11.23
C VAL A 200 8.32 -5.06 12.35
N PRO A 201 8.65 -5.33 13.61
CA PRO A 201 7.82 -4.89 14.73
C PRO A 201 7.59 -3.38 14.72
N VAL A 202 6.42 -2.94 15.17
CA VAL A 202 6.15 -1.51 15.38
C VAL A 202 6.98 -0.97 16.55
N LEU A 203 7.38 0.30 16.44
CA LEU A 203 8.02 1.00 17.55
C LEU A 203 7.00 1.23 18.68
N VAL A 204 7.42 0.93 19.89
CA VAL A 204 6.62 1.05 21.10
C VAL A 204 7.28 2.00 22.10
N ASN A 205 6.48 2.62 22.96
CA ASN A 205 6.98 3.40 24.08
C ASN A 205 7.40 2.51 25.27
N GLU A 206 7.84 3.11 26.36
CA GLU A 206 8.26 2.41 27.58
C GLU A 206 7.15 1.53 28.18
N GLN A 207 5.88 1.89 27.97
CA GLN A 207 4.73 1.10 28.41
C GLN A 207 4.34 0.01 27.38
N ARG A 208 5.18 -0.27 26.38
CA ARG A 208 4.96 -1.24 25.29
C ARG A 208 3.70 -0.95 24.44
N LYS A 209 3.27 0.31 24.39
CA LYS A 209 2.18 0.75 23.50
C LYS A 209 2.77 1.35 22.23
N LYS A 210 2.11 1.10 21.09
CA LYS A 210 2.50 1.69 19.80
C LYS A 210 2.66 3.21 19.97
N LEU A 211 3.75 3.75 19.43
CA LEU A 211 3.98 5.19 19.38
C LEU A 211 2.84 5.89 18.63
N SER A 212 2.38 7.01 19.16
CA SER A 212 1.32 7.81 18.52
C SER A 212 1.70 9.28 18.46
N LYS A 213 1.43 9.93 17.31
CA LYS A 213 1.70 11.37 17.07
C LYS A 213 1.10 12.30 18.16
N ARG A 214 0.09 11.85 18.90
CA ARG A 214 -0.59 12.66 19.93
C ARG A 214 0.10 12.62 21.30
N ARG A 215 0.91 11.59 21.58
CA ARG A 215 1.46 11.32 22.91
C ARG A 215 2.96 11.17 22.95
N ASP A 216 3.54 10.74 21.83
CA ASP A 216 4.94 10.35 21.78
C ASP A 216 5.67 11.19 20.72
N LYS A 217 6.97 11.36 20.88
CA LYS A 217 7.82 11.96 19.84
C LYS A 217 8.00 10.95 18.73
N VAL A 218 7.49 11.26 17.54
CA VAL A 218 7.53 10.36 16.39
C VAL A 218 8.05 11.02 15.12
N ALA A 219 8.10 12.36 15.09
CA ALA A 219 8.62 13.13 13.97
C ALA A 219 10.11 13.41 14.14
N LEU A 220 10.88 13.30 13.05
CA LEU A 220 12.34 13.51 13.07
C LEU A 220 12.71 14.94 13.52
N GLU A 221 11.90 15.92 13.15
CA GLU A 221 12.09 17.33 13.54
C GLU A 221 12.12 17.50 15.06
N GLN A 222 11.31 16.73 15.79
CA GLN A 222 11.27 16.79 17.26
C GLN A 222 12.61 16.34 17.89
N TYR A 223 13.25 15.36 17.29
CA TYR A 223 14.59 14.90 17.73
C TYR A 223 15.66 15.93 17.40
N ARG A 224 15.61 16.54 16.22
CA ARG A 224 16.50 17.64 15.83
C ARG A 224 16.37 18.82 16.79
N ASP A 225 15.15 19.24 17.10
CA ASP A 225 14.85 20.37 17.97
C ASP A 225 15.28 20.11 19.43
N ASP A 226 15.33 18.83 19.86
CA ASP A 226 15.92 18.43 21.14
C ASP A 226 17.47 18.40 21.12
N GLY A 227 18.10 18.69 19.98
CA GLY A 227 19.57 18.70 19.85
C GLY A 227 20.20 17.33 19.56
N ILE A 228 19.40 16.32 19.16
CA ILE A 228 19.94 15.04 18.72
C ILE A 228 20.65 15.26 17.38
N LEU A 229 21.87 14.74 17.26
CA LEU A 229 22.65 14.83 16.03
C LEU A 229 22.09 13.88 14.94
N ALA A 230 22.17 14.30 13.69
CA ALA A 230 21.76 13.49 12.55
C ALA A 230 22.44 12.11 12.53
N ASP A 231 23.73 12.05 12.86
CA ASP A 231 24.52 10.81 12.89
C ASP A 231 24.03 9.80 13.95
N ALA A 232 23.19 10.24 14.89
CA ALA A 232 22.62 9.38 15.93
C ALA A 232 21.25 8.79 15.53
N MET A 233 20.70 9.22 14.38
CA MET A 233 19.38 8.79 13.88
C MET A 233 19.52 7.68 12.84
#